data_cf85b22eb6db1a79327efc48f613db36
#
_entry.id   cf85b22eb6db1a79327efc48f613db36
#
_cell.length_a   1.000
_cell.length_b   1.000
_cell.length_c   1.000
_cell.angle_alpha   90.00
_cell.angle_beta   90.00
_cell.angle_gamma   90.00
#
_symmetry.space_group_name_H-M   'P 1'
#
loop_
_entity.id
_entity.type
_entity.pdbx_description
1 polymer ?
#
loop_
_entity_poly.entity_id
_entity_poly.type
_entity_poly.pdbx_seq_one_letter_code
_entity_poly.pdbx_strand_id
1 'polypeptide(L)'
;MVFIGIDAWGAYSVKKADNIPNIRMLMENGCYNLKKRSVMPSASAINWASMFNGAPTEMHGYFRWNSKVPDIPSMYTNNHGVFPTIFSIMREQIPNAEMGCIYEWDGVKYVIDSVAVNYRDYAPDYRDDPEHLTRLAERYIKEKKPTLFAVCYVHLDWTGHHIGHDTQGYYDCLGMLDRQVGRIIQATKDAGIYDETIFIMTGDHGGVDKGHGGNNILELETPFIVSGKNVKKLGEIDDVVMQYDTAATIAEVFRLKRPQAWRGVPIYSVFK
;
A
#
# COMPACT_ATOMS: atom_id res chain seq x y z
N MET A 1 10.25 6.31 5.54
CA MET A 1 9.58 5.67 4.37
C MET A 1 8.11 6.07 4.37
N VAL A 2 7.55 6.35 3.20
CA VAL A 2 6.12 6.59 3.00
C VAL A 2 5.56 5.53 2.07
N PHE A 3 4.60 4.76 2.57
CA PHE A 3 3.82 3.79 1.80
C PHE A 3 2.49 4.44 1.42
N ILE A 4 2.13 4.40 0.15
CA ILE A 4 0.87 4.90 -0.37
C ILE A 4 0.15 3.75 -1.07
N GLY A 5 -0.93 3.31 -0.48
CA GLY A 5 -1.80 2.29 -1.04
C GLY A 5 -3.06 2.91 -1.62
N ILE A 6 -3.47 2.45 -2.80
CA ILE A 6 -4.71 2.89 -3.46
C ILE A 6 -5.55 1.64 -3.71
N ASP A 7 -6.70 1.57 -3.06
CA ASP A 7 -7.66 0.46 -3.19
C ASP A 7 -8.20 0.38 -4.61
N ALA A 8 -8.28 -0.83 -5.15
CA ALA A 8 -8.71 -1.16 -6.51
C ALA A 8 -7.89 -0.49 -7.64
N TRP A 9 -6.60 -0.22 -7.40
CA TRP A 9 -5.74 0.37 -8.43
C TRP A 9 -5.19 -0.69 -9.39
N GLY A 10 -5.90 -0.93 -10.49
CA GLY A 10 -5.46 -1.84 -11.55
C GLY A 10 -4.28 -1.31 -12.37
N ALA A 11 -3.29 -2.16 -12.65
CA ALA A 11 -2.09 -1.78 -13.38
C ALA A 11 -2.34 -1.24 -14.79
N TYR A 12 -3.42 -1.68 -15.44
CA TYR A 12 -3.85 -1.20 -16.76
C TYR A 12 -4.04 0.33 -16.80
N SER A 13 -4.45 0.92 -15.67
CA SER A 13 -4.75 2.35 -15.59
C SER A 13 -3.51 3.23 -15.72
N VAL A 14 -2.35 2.74 -15.30
CA VAL A 14 -1.09 3.53 -15.34
C VAL A 14 -0.71 3.92 -16.77
N LYS A 15 -0.98 3.05 -17.75
CA LYS A 15 -0.71 3.32 -19.16
C LYS A 15 -1.78 4.19 -19.82
N LYS A 16 -3.02 4.16 -19.31
CA LYS A 16 -4.19 4.84 -19.89
C LYS A 16 -4.48 6.21 -19.29
N ALA A 17 -4.12 6.42 -18.02
CA ALA A 17 -4.36 7.70 -17.37
C ALA A 17 -3.35 8.77 -17.82
N ASP A 18 -3.84 9.90 -18.31
CA ASP A 18 -2.99 10.99 -18.80
C ASP A 18 -2.61 11.99 -17.69
N ASN A 19 -3.41 12.08 -16.64
CA ASN A 19 -3.35 13.12 -15.60
C ASN A 19 -2.73 12.63 -14.27
N ILE A 20 -1.63 11.86 -14.35
CA ILE A 20 -0.91 11.29 -13.19
C ILE A 20 0.58 11.70 -13.16
N PRO A 21 0.92 13.00 -13.21
CA PRO A 21 2.30 13.45 -13.32
C PRO A 21 3.17 13.12 -12.09
N ASN A 22 2.60 13.10 -10.88
CA ASN A 22 3.35 12.80 -9.65
C ASN A 22 3.70 11.31 -9.56
N ILE A 23 2.76 10.43 -9.93
CA ILE A 23 3.00 9.00 -10.04
C ILE A 23 4.06 8.71 -11.11
N ARG A 24 3.95 9.33 -12.30
CA ARG A 24 4.95 9.20 -13.36
C ARG A 24 6.32 9.66 -12.91
N MET A 25 6.41 10.79 -12.21
CA MET A 25 7.67 11.28 -11.65
C MET A 25 8.33 10.28 -10.70
N LEU A 26 7.55 9.59 -9.83
CA LEU A 26 8.09 8.52 -8.98
C LEU A 26 8.57 7.32 -9.80
N MET A 27 7.84 6.93 -10.86
CA MET A 27 8.24 5.84 -11.77
C MET A 27 9.55 6.17 -12.51
N GLU A 28 9.68 7.39 -13.04
CA GLU A 28 10.88 7.86 -13.78
C GLU A 28 12.11 7.98 -12.86
N ASN A 29 11.89 8.31 -11.59
CA ASN A 29 12.96 8.45 -10.59
C ASN A 29 13.20 7.19 -9.75
N GLY A 30 12.62 6.05 -10.13
CA GLY A 30 12.71 4.81 -9.39
C GLY A 30 12.62 3.56 -10.26
N CYS A 31 11.95 2.57 -9.70
CA CYS A 31 11.61 1.32 -10.37
C CYS A 31 10.12 1.06 -10.24
N TYR A 32 9.53 0.40 -11.24
CA TYR A 32 8.13 0.00 -11.17
C TYR A 32 7.88 -1.34 -11.86
N ASN A 33 6.83 -2.02 -11.43
CA ASN A 33 6.32 -3.25 -12.04
C ASN A 33 4.80 -3.12 -12.23
N LEU A 34 4.32 -3.39 -13.43
CA LEU A 34 2.90 -3.34 -13.76
C LEU A 34 2.23 -4.71 -13.83
N LYS A 35 2.94 -5.75 -13.38
CA LYS A 35 2.48 -7.15 -13.36
C LYS A 35 2.49 -7.73 -11.95
N LYS A 36 2.60 -6.88 -10.90
CA LYS A 36 2.49 -7.37 -9.52
C LYS A 36 1.14 -8.05 -9.34
N ARG A 37 1.14 -9.24 -8.78
CA ARG A 37 -0.07 -10.05 -8.56
C ARG A 37 -0.62 -9.92 -7.16
N SER A 38 -1.90 -9.57 -7.09
CA SER A 38 -2.71 -9.74 -5.90
C SER A 38 -2.90 -11.22 -5.57
N VAL A 39 -3.20 -11.53 -4.30
CA VAL A 39 -3.64 -12.89 -3.93
C VAL A 39 -5.13 -13.04 -4.17
N MET A 40 -5.57 -14.28 -4.30
CA MET A 40 -6.98 -14.60 -4.50
C MET A 40 -7.67 -14.92 -3.16
N PRO A 41 -8.93 -14.50 -3.01
CA PRO A 41 -9.72 -13.61 -3.88
C PRO A 41 -9.14 -12.20 -4.01
N SER A 42 -9.32 -11.56 -5.19
CA SER A 42 -8.88 -10.18 -5.46
C SER A 42 -9.77 -9.15 -4.75
N ALA A 43 -9.65 -9.09 -3.41
CA ALA A 43 -10.51 -8.28 -2.57
C ALA A 43 -9.75 -7.66 -1.39
N SER A 44 -10.30 -6.57 -0.83
CA SER A 44 -9.57 -5.59 -0.01
C SER A 44 -8.94 -6.19 1.26
N ALA A 45 -9.72 -6.70 2.25
CA ALA A 45 -9.10 -7.16 3.51
C ALA A 45 -8.04 -8.24 3.29
N ILE A 46 -8.25 -9.11 2.29
CA ILE A 46 -7.35 -10.19 1.92
C ILE A 46 -6.00 -9.66 1.43
N ASN A 47 -6.06 -8.70 0.50
CA ASN A 47 -4.88 -8.17 -0.15
C ASN A 47 -4.15 -7.12 0.70
N TRP A 48 -4.88 -6.30 1.46
CA TRP A 48 -4.26 -5.45 2.49
C TRP A 48 -3.55 -6.28 3.56
N ALA A 49 -4.17 -7.40 4.01
CA ALA A 49 -3.52 -8.33 4.93
C ALA A 49 -2.23 -8.90 4.34
N SER A 50 -2.30 -9.48 3.13
CA SER A 50 -1.11 -10.06 2.47
C SER A 50 0.01 -9.03 2.30
N MET A 51 -0.35 -7.80 1.95
CA MET A 51 0.58 -6.69 1.72
C MET A 51 1.35 -6.29 2.99
N PHE A 52 0.67 -6.25 4.13
CA PHE A 52 1.30 -5.89 5.41
C PHE A 52 1.89 -7.08 6.16
N ASN A 53 1.40 -8.30 5.90
CA ASN A 53 1.76 -9.50 6.63
C ASN A 53 2.82 -10.36 5.92
N GLY A 54 3.24 -10.00 4.71
CA GLY A 54 4.27 -10.73 3.98
C GLY A 54 3.95 -12.20 3.69
N ALA A 55 2.66 -12.58 3.64
CA ALA A 55 2.21 -13.95 3.53
C ALA A 55 0.93 -14.06 2.68
N PRO A 56 0.68 -15.21 2.04
CA PRO A 56 -0.55 -15.45 1.29
C PRO A 56 -1.74 -15.77 2.22
N THR A 57 -2.91 -15.80 1.63
CA THR A 57 -4.23 -15.91 2.25
C THR A 57 -4.36 -17.08 3.23
N GLU A 58 -3.90 -18.28 2.84
CA GLU A 58 -3.97 -19.50 3.64
C GLU A 58 -3.12 -19.44 4.91
N MET A 59 -2.18 -18.51 5.00
CA MET A 59 -1.31 -18.36 6.17
C MET A 59 -1.84 -17.35 7.17
N HIS A 60 -2.30 -16.18 6.72
CA HIS A 60 -2.85 -15.16 7.61
C HIS A 60 -4.33 -15.36 7.91
N GLY A 61 -5.06 -16.12 7.07
CA GLY A 61 -6.43 -16.56 7.34
C GLY A 61 -7.56 -15.62 6.96
N TYR A 62 -7.29 -14.48 6.32
CA TYR A 62 -8.32 -13.57 5.83
C TYR A 62 -8.78 -14.01 4.44
N PHE A 63 -10.11 -14.28 4.26
CA PHE A 63 -10.67 -14.80 3.01
C PHE A 63 -11.84 -14.00 2.44
N ARG A 64 -12.38 -13.02 3.19
CA ARG A 64 -13.49 -12.18 2.72
C ARG A 64 -13.06 -10.74 2.62
N TRP A 65 -13.69 -10.01 1.73
CA TRP A 65 -13.37 -8.59 1.47
C TRP A 65 -13.44 -7.70 2.71
N ASN A 66 -14.26 -8.06 3.71
CA ASN A 66 -14.50 -7.26 4.92
C ASN A 66 -14.16 -8.02 6.21
N SER A 67 -13.30 -9.02 6.14
CA SER A 67 -12.90 -9.78 7.34
C SER A 67 -12.28 -8.86 8.40
N LYS A 68 -12.83 -8.90 9.60
CA LYS A 68 -12.36 -8.15 10.78
C LYS A 68 -11.46 -8.98 11.69
N VAL A 69 -11.53 -10.28 11.52
CA VAL A 69 -10.68 -11.29 12.14
C VAL A 69 -10.37 -12.34 11.07
N PRO A 70 -9.33 -13.16 11.22
CA PRO A 70 -9.09 -14.25 10.30
C PRO A 70 -10.31 -15.20 10.22
N ASP A 71 -10.74 -15.52 9.00
CA ASP A 71 -11.87 -16.44 8.74
C ASP A 71 -11.51 -17.89 9.05
N ILE A 72 -10.23 -18.22 8.95
CA ILE A 72 -9.62 -19.45 9.46
C ILE A 72 -8.47 -19.07 10.40
N PRO A 73 -8.11 -19.92 11.38
CA PRO A 73 -6.99 -19.61 12.27
C PRO A 73 -5.70 -19.29 11.51
N SER A 74 -5.08 -18.16 11.83
CA SER A 74 -3.74 -17.85 11.32
C SER A 74 -2.75 -18.93 11.71
N MET A 75 -1.86 -19.32 10.79
CA MET A 75 -0.85 -20.36 11.05
C MET A 75 0.13 -19.98 12.16
N TYR A 76 0.30 -18.69 12.41
CA TYR A 76 1.16 -18.15 13.46
C TYR A 76 0.61 -16.81 13.94
N THR A 77 0.78 -16.49 15.21
CA THR A 77 0.46 -15.17 15.77
C THR A 77 1.62 -14.68 16.64
N ASN A 78 1.81 -13.36 16.65
CA ASN A 78 2.75 -12.69 17.55
C ASN A 78 2.17 -12.56 18.97
N ASN A 79 2.89 -11.87 19.87
CA ASN A 79 2.46 -11.64 21.25
C ASN A 79 1.20 -10.76 21.39
N HIS A 80 0.78 -10.09 20.32
CA HIS A 80 -0.45 -9.31 20.26
C HIS A 80 -1.65 -10.13 19.73
N GLY A 81 -1.43 -11.43 19.43
CA GLY A 81 -2.46 -12.31 18.91
C GLY A 81 -2.80 -12.12 17.44
N VAL A 82 -1.97 -11.39 16.68
CA VAL A 82 -2.15 -11.15 15.24
C VAL A 82 -1.04 -11.81 14.44
N PHE A 83 -1.32 -12.13 13.17
CA PHE A 83 -0.26 -12.57 12.26
C PHE A 83 0.80 -11.46 12.13
N PRO A 84 2.12 -11.76 12.15
CA PRO A 84 3.16 -10.74 12.14
C PRO A 84 3.05 -9.80 10.94
N THR A 85 2.92 -8.51 11.21
CA THR A 85 2.88 -7.46 10.21
C THR A 85 4.21 -6.74 10.11
N ILE A 86 4.42 -5.97 9.05
CA ILE A 86 5.60 -5.10 8.93
C ILE A 86 5.70 -4.12 10.13
N PHE A 87 4.56 -3.67 10.67
CA PHE A 87 4.54 -2.78 11.83
C PHE A 87 4.98 -3.51 13.10
N SER A 88 4.49 -4.73 13.34
CA SER A 88 4.89 -5.50 14.52
C SER A 88 6.38 -5.85 14.49
N ILE A 89 6.90 -6.35 13.37
CA ILE A 89 8.34 -6.70 13.30
C ILE A 89 9.26 -5.48 13.37
N MET A 90 8.81 -4.32 12.88
CA MET A 90 9.55 -3.08 13.04
C MET A 90 9.54 -2.63 14.50
N ARG A 91 8.40 -2.70 15.19
CA ARG A 91 8.30 -2.36 16.61
C ARG A 91 9.19 -3.24 17.49
N GLU A 92 9.23 -4.55 17.20
CA GLU A 92 10.09 -5.50 17.92
C GLU A 92 11.58 -5.21 17.74
N GLN A 93 12.01 -4.82 16.54
CA GLN A 93 13.43 -4.68 16.21
C GLN A 93 13.94 -3.24 16.25
N ILE A 94 13.06 -2.26 16.11
CA ILE A 94 13.34 -0.83 16.25
C ILE A 94 12.30 -0.21 17.20
N PRO A 95 12.42 -0.43 18.52
CA PRO A 95 11.39 -0.07 19.51
C PRO A 95 10.95 1.40 19.48
N ASN A 96 11.86 2.31 19.11
CA ASN A 96 11.60 3.76 19.07
C ASN A 96 11.17 4.26 17.68
N ALA A 97 10.90 3.37 16.71
CA ALA A 97 10.41 3.79 15.41
C ALA A 97 9.08 4.55 15.52
N GLU A 98 9.01 5.76 14.97
CA GLU A 98 7.76 6.48 14.81
C GLU A 98 7.02 5.91 13.61
N MET A 99 5.85 5.31 13.86
CA MET A 99 5.07 4.63 12.83
C MET A 99 3.61 5.07 12.83
N GLY A 100 3.05 5.27 11.65
CA GLY A 100 1.64 5.58 11.48
C GLY A 100 0.98 4.81 10.35
N CYS A 101 -0.33 4.63 10.46
CA CYS A 101 -1.19 4.10 9.41
C CYS A 101 -2.53 4.83 9.43
N ILE A 102 -2.86 5.49 8.32
CA ILE A 102 -4.15 6.20 8.17
C ILE A 102 -4.87 5.70 6.93
N TYR A 103 -6.20 5.73 6.97
CA TYR A 103 -6.99 5.06 5.94
C TYR A 103 -8.38 5.67 5.77
N GLU A 104 -8.95 5.53 4.58
CA GLU A 104 -10.33 5.89 4.25
C GLU A 104 -11.30 4.72 4.47
N TRP A 105 -10.83 3.49 4.56
CA TRP A 105 -11.63 2.31 4.83
C TRP A 105 -11.24 1.65 6.15
N ASP A 106 -12.22 1.50 7.05
CA ASP A 106 -12.03 0.98 8.42
C ASP A 106 -11.48 -0.47 8.46
N GLY A 107 -11.61 -1.23 7.37
CA GLY A 107 -11.08 -2.60 7.28
C GLY A 107 -9.57 -2.69 7.46
N VAL A 108 -8.81 -1.64 7.10
CA VAL A 108 -7.35 -1.62 7.24
C VAL A 108 -6.90 -1.82 8.69
N LYS A 109 -7.62 -1.28 9.67
CA LYS A 109 -7.26 -1.42 11.09
C LYS A 109 -7.22 -2.86 11.60
N TYR A 110 -7.94 -3.76 10.93
CA TYR A 110 -8.04 -5.17 11.34
C TYR A 110 -6.94 -6.05 10.75
N VAL A 111 -6.23 -5.54 9.74
CA VAL A 111 -5.17 -6.28 9.04
C VAL A 111 -3.77 -5.75 9.32
N ILE A 112 -3.67 -4.72 10.15
CA ILE A 112 -2.42 -4.23 10.73
C ILE A 112 -2.34 -4.60 12.21
N ASP A 113 -1.13 -4.60 12.76
CA ASP A 113 -0.94 -4.66 14.22
C ASP A 113 -1.15 -3.26 14.81
N SER A 114 -2.37 -3.01 15.25
CA SER A 114 -2.79 -1.69 15.75
C SER A 114 -2.07 -1.25 17.02
N VAL A 115 -1.51 -2.18 17.77
CA VAL A 115 -0.74 -1.91 19.01
C VAL A 115 0.69 -1.47 18.67
N ALA A 116 1.20 -1.90 17.50
CA ALA A 116 2.55 -1.58 17.09
C ALA A 116 2.75 -0.14 16.59
N VAL A 117 1.69 0.53 16.09
CA VAL A 117 1.78 1.88 15.51
C VAL A 117 1.56 2.98 16.54
N ASN A 118 2.23 4.13 16.37
CA ASN A 118 2.08 5.31 17.23
C ASN A 118 0.84 6.13 16.87
N TYR A 119 0.47 6.16 15.58
CA TYR A 119 -0.63 6.96 15.07
C TYR A 119 -1.50 6.16 14.12
N ARG A 120 -2.80 6.23 14.36
CA ARG A 120 -3.85 5.74 13.46
C ARG A 120 -4.94 6.77 13.37
N ASP A 121 -5.44 6.95 12.15
CA ASP A 121 -6.62 7.77 11.94
C ASP A 121 -7.47 7.23 10.80
N TYR A 122 -8.75 7.57 10.82
CA TYR A 122 -9.76 7.10 9.88
C TYR A 122 -10.52 8.27 9.29
N ALA A 123 -10.47 8.42 7.98
CA ALA A 123 -11.13 9.49 7.23
C ALA A 123 -12.23 8.90 6.33
N PRO A 124 -13.43 8.59 6.88
CA PRO A 124 -14.53 7.96 6.13
C PRO A 124 -15.24 8.89 5.16
N ASP A 125 -14.98 10.18 5.26
CA ASP A 125 -15.66 11.26 4.55
C ASP A 125 -15.04 11.59 3.18
N TYR A 126 -14.23 10.70 2.64
CA TYR A 126 -13.48 10.89 1.38
C TYR A 126 -14.36 11.28 0.18
N ARG A 127 -15.66 11.01 0.22
CA ARG A 127 -16.60 11.42 -0.84
C ARG A 127 -17.01 12.87 -0.73
N ASP A 128 -17.15 13.36 0.49
CA ASP A 128 -17.57 14.74 0.79
C ASP A 128 -16.35 15.65 0.96
N ASP A 129 -15.26 15.10 1.48
CA ASP A 129 -13.97 15.76 1.68
C ASP A 129 -12.81 14.86 1.25
N PRO A 130 -12.58 14.73 -0.06
CA PRO A 130 -11.56 13.81 -0.59
C PRO A 130 -10.12 14.15 -0.21
N GLU A 131 -9.90 15.33 0.39
CA GLU A 131 -8.57 15.76 0.82
C GLU A 131 -8.29 15.50 2.32
N HIS A 132 -9.27 15.03 3.08
CA HIS A 132 -9.15 14.87 4.53
C HIS A 132 -7.98 13.97 4.90
N LEU A 133 -7.89 12.77 4.32
CA LEU A 133 -6.79 11.83 4.59
C LEU A 133 -5.42 12.46 4.26
N THR A 134 -5.33 13.19 3.16
CA THR A 134 -4.10 13.88 2.75
C THR A 134 -3.69 14.96 3.75
N ARG A 135 -4.63 15.76 4.28
CA ARG A 135 -4.32 16.76 5.31
C ARG A 135 -3.82 16.10 6.61
N LEU A 136 -4.38 14.96 6.99
CA LEU A 136 -3.87 14.16 8.12
C LEU A 136 -2.43 13.68 7.86
N ALA A 137 -2.18 13.18 6.64
CA ALA A 137 -0.84 12.75 6.23
C ALA A 137 0.19 13.88 6.27
N GLU A 138 -0.13 15.04 5.68
CA GLU A 138 0.74 16.22 5.67
C GLU A 138 1.11 16.66 7.08
N ARG A 139 0.13 16.73 7.97
CA ARG A 139 0.34 17.09 9.37
C ARG A 139 1.27 16.11 10.07
N TYR A 140 0.98 14.82 9.98
CA TYR A 140 1.77 13.79 10.64
C TYR A 140 3.21 13.73 10.12
N ILE A 141 3.41 13.84 8.81
CA ILE A 141 4.74 13.89 8.19
C ILE A 141 5.54 15.07 8.72
N LYS A 142 4.95 16.28 8.75
CA LYS A 142 5.63 17.52 9.17
C LYS A 142 5.95 17.52 10.67
N GLU A 143 5.03 17.05 11.50
CA GLU A 143 5.19 17.06 12.96
C GLU A 143 6.07 15.93 13.49
N LYS A 144 5.94 14.73 12.92
CA LYS A 144 6.54 13.51 13.49
C LYS A 144 7.70 12.94 12.69
N LYS A 145 7.81 13.25 11.37
CA LYS A 145 8.86 12.71 10.49
C LYS A 145 8.98 11.19 10.60
N PRO A 146 7.90 10.44 10.34
CA PRO A 146 7.80 9.04 10.70
C PRO A 146 8.85 8.15 10.01
N THR A 147 9.29 7.12 10.73
CA THR A 147 10.17 6.08 10.19
C THR A 147 9.45 5.26 9.12
N LEU A 148 8.20 4.82 9.42
CA LEU A 148 7.31 4.15 8.46
C LEU A 148 5.91 4.74 8.59
N PHE A 149 5.37 5.19 7.47
CA PHE A 149 4.03 5.75 7.41
C PHE A 149 3.25 5.19 6.24
N ALA A 150 2.07 4.61 6.51
CA ALA A 150 1.16 4.09 5.51
C ALA A 150 -0.07 5.00 5.38
N VAL A 151 -0.42 5.33 4.14
CA VAL A 151 -1.61 6.09 3.75
C VAL A 151 -2.41 5.24 2.76
N CYS A 152 -3.65 4.88 3.12
CA CYS A 152 -4.47 3.95 2.35
C CYS A 152 -5.75 4.63 1.85
N TYR A 153 -5.76 4.97 0.57
CA TYR A 153 -6.90 5.57 -0.12
C TYR A 153 -7.88 4.50 -0.61
N VAL A 154 -9.19 4.77 -0.49
CA VAL A 154 -10.25 3.87 -0.99
C VAL A 154 -11.15 4.52 -2.05
N HIS A 155 -11.03 5.82 -2.26
CA HIS A 155 -11.91 6.56 -3.17
C HIS A 155 -11.94 5.98 -4.59
N LEU A 156 -10.82 5.40 -5.07
CA LEU A 156 -10.77 4.82 -6.41
C LEU A 156 -11.61 3.53 -6.51
N ASP A 157 -11.62 2.70 -5.47
CA ASP A 157 -12.48 1.51 -5.37
C ASP A 157 -13.96 1.89 -5.38
N TRP A 158 -14.34 2.88 -4.57
CA TRP A 158 -15.70 3.40 -4.56
C TRP A 158 -16.13 3.88 -5.95
N THR A 159 -15.23 4.59 -6.66
CA THR A 159 -15.49 5.07 -8.02
C THR A 159 -15.64 3.90 -8.99
N GLY A 160 -14.80 2.87 -8.88
CA GLY A 160 -14.89 1.64 -9.66
C GLY A 160 -16.27 0.97 -9.52
N HIS A 161 -16.75 0.81 -8.29
CA HIS A 161 -18.05 0.20 -8.01
C HIS A 161 -19.24 1.02 -8.52
N HIS A 162 -19.17 2.35 -8.51
CA HIS A 162 -20.31 3.21 -8.83
C HIS A 162 -20.32 3.64 -10.30
N ILE A 163 -19.18 4.02 -10.84
CA ILE A 163 -19.03 4.52 -12.20
C ILE A 163 -18.54 3.42 -13.14
N GLY A 164 -17.62 2.58 -12.67
CA GLY A 164 -17.00 1.48 -13.42
C GLY A 164 -15.48 1.63 -13.47
N HIS A 165 -14.80 0.51 -13.37
CA HIS A 165 -13.37 0.40 -13.62
C HIS A 165 -13.08 0.63 -15.11
N ASP A 166 -11.87 1.13 -15.44
CA ASP A 166 -11.45 1.41 -16.81
C ASP A 166 -12.38 2.42 -17.56
N THR A 167 -12.94 3.39 -16.82
CA THR A 167 -13.78 4.46 -17.34
C THR A 167 -13.12 5.82 -17.15
N GLN A 168 -13.61 6.86 -17.86
CA GLN A 168 -13.10 8.22 -17.69
C GLN A 168 -13.24 8.69 -16.24
N GLY A 169 -14.38 8.42 -15.57
CA GLY A 169 -14.57 8.80 -14.16
C GLY A 169 -13.57 8.12 -13.22
N TYR A 170 -13.18 6.88 -13.51
CA TYR A 170 -12.12 6.19 -12.76
C TYR A 170 -10.75 6.89 -12.97
N TYR A 171 -10.43 7.31 -14.19
CA TYR A 171 -9.20 8.04 -14.47
C TYR A 171 -9.18 9.46 -13.90
N ASP A 172 -10.32 10.13 -13.87
CA ASP A 172 -10.47 11.45 -13.23
C ASP A 172 -10.22 11.36 -11.73
N CYS A 173 -10.75 10.30 -11.07
CA CYS A 173 -10.49 9.99 -9.68
C CYS A 173 -8.99 9.68 -9.44
N LEU A 174 -8.37 8.87 -10.29
CA LEU A 174 -6.94 8.58 -10.20
C LEU A 174 -6.10 9.86 -10.35
N GLY A 175 -6.47 10.77 -11.23
CA GLY A 175 -5.83 12.08 -11.37
C GLY A 175 -6.01 12.98 -10.15
N MET A 176 -7.15 12.89 -9.46
CA MET A 176 -7.36 13.56 -8.18
C MET A 176 -6.40 12.98 -7.11
N LEU A 177 -6.31 11.65 -7.00
CA LEU A 177 -5.39 10.98 -6.06
C LEU A 177 -3.92 11.27 -6.40
N ASP A 178 -3.55 11.40 -7.67
CA ASP A 178 -2.20 11.81 -8.07
C ASP A 178 -1.82 13.19 -7.51
N ARG A 179 -2.75 14.16 -7.52
CA ARG A 179 -2.51 15.47 -6.88
C ARG A 179 -2.30 15.34 -5.37
N GLN A 180 -3.01 14.45 -4.72
CA GLN A 180 -2.84 14.17 -3.29
C GLN A 180 -1.49 13.49 -3.01
N VAL A 181 -1.06 12.58 -3.87
CA VAL A 181 0.30 12.02 -3.84
C VAL A 181 1.35 13.12 -3.95
N GLY A 182 1.17 14.07 -4.86
CA GLY A 182 2.05 15.23 -5.00
C GLY A 182 2.14 16.06 -3.71
N ARG A 183 1.04 16.24 -2.97
CA ARG A 183 1.01 16.92 -1.68
C ARG A 183 1.77 16.13 -0.58
N ILE A 184 1.63 14.80 -0.54
CA ILE A 184 2.40 13.96 0.38
C ILE A 184 3.91 14.08 0.10
N ILE A 185 4.30 14.04 -1.18
CA ILE A 185 5.70 14.26 -1.58
C ILE A 185 6.17 15.66 -1.14
N GLN A 186 5.36 16.70 -1.35
CA GLN A 186 5.69 18.06 -0.91
C GLN A 186 5.81 18.15 0.62
N ALA A 187 4.95 17.47 1.38
CA ALA A 187 5.04 17.44 2.83
C ALA A 187 6.37 16.86 3.33
N THR A 188 6.94 15.87 2.64
CA THR A 188 8.28 15.35 2.98
C THR A 188 9.39 16.36 2.70
N LYS A 189 9.25 17.18 1.64
CA LYS A 189 10.17 18.29 1.34
C LYS A 189 10.08 19.37 2.40
N ASP A 190 8.86 19.79 2.75
CA ASP A 190 8.62 20.80 3.78
C ASP A 190 9.15 20.35 5.15
N ALA A 191 9.09 19.06 5.45
CA ALA A 191 9.63 18.46 6.67
C ALA A 191 11.16 18.28 6.64
N GLY A 192 11.82 18.50 5.49
CA GLY A 192 13.26 18.31 5.30
C GLY A 192 13.72 16.84 5.35
N ILE A 193 12.84 15.91 4.98
CA ILE A 193 13.14 14.47 4.98
C ILE A 193 13.05 13.82 3.58
N TYR A 194 12.78 14.59 2.53
CA TYR A 194 12.57 14.06 1.18
C TYR A 194 13.74 13.21 0.69
N ASP A 195 14.98 13.70 0.82
CA ASP A 195 16.18 13.03 0.35
C ASP A 195 16.50 11.74 1.12
N GLU A 196 15.91 11.59 2.32
CA GLU A 196 16.01 10.39 3.15
C GLU A 196 14.81 9.46 2.98
N THR A 197 13.79 9.89 2.21
CA THR A 197 12.55 9.14 2.07
C THR A 197 12.62 8.15 0.90
N ILE A 198 12.06 6.96 1.14
CA ILE A 198 11.68 6.01 0.10
C ILE A 198 10.16 6.02 0.05
N PHE A 199 9.61 6.16 -1.15
CA PHE A 199 8.20 6.01 -1.45
C PHE A 199 7.95 4.62 -2.04
N ILE A 200 6.94 3.91 -1.53
CA ILE A 200 6.36 2.74 -2.17
C ILE A 200 4.90 3.07 -2.46
N MET A 201 4.48 2.87 -3.70
CA MET A 201 3.08 2.99 -4.10
C MET A 201 2.60 1.68 -4.73
N THR A 202 1.38 1.28 -4.38
CA THR A 202 0.79 0.06 -4.93
C THR A 202 -0.72 0.01 -4.73
N GLY A 203 -1.40 -0.87 -5.49
CA GLY A 203 -2.80 -1.26 -5.25
C GLY A 203 -2.90 -2.58 -4.52
N ASP A 204 -4.01 -2.82 -3.86
CA ASP A 204 -4.34 -4.11 -3.25
C ASP A 204 -4.93 -5.08 -4.29
N HIS A 205 -5.81 -4.63 -5.16
CA HIS A 205 -6.33 -5.32 -6.33
C HIS A 205 -6.69 -4.30 -7.42
N GLY A 206 -7.08 -4.77 -8.58
CA GLY A 206 -7.72 -3.98 -9.63
C GLY A 206 -9.23 -4.23 -9.67
N GLY A 207 -9.85 -4.06 -10.83
CA GLY A 207 -11.28 -4.31 -11.01
C GLY A 207 -11.68 -4.41 -12.48
N VAL A 208 -12.86 -4.95 -12.71
CA VAL A 208 -13.50 -5.12 -14.02
C VAL A 208 -14.95 -4.68 -13.92
N ASP A 209 -15.42 -3.95 -14.91
CA ASP A 209 -16.77 -3.37 -14.91
C ASP A 209 -17.04 -2.58 -13.61
N LYS A 210 -17.90 -3.07 -12.75
CA LYS A 210 -18.22 -2.47 -11.44
C LYS A 210 -17.89 -3.39 -10.27
N GLY A 211 -16.92 -4.31 -10.43
CA GLY A 211 -16.61 -5.29 -9.41
C GLY A 211 -15.18 -5.80 -9.43
N HIS A 212 -14.90 -6.62 -8.44
CA HIS A 212 -13.64 -7.34 -8.23
C HIS A 212 -13.91 -8.56 -7.34
N GLY A 213 -12.88 -9.34 -7.00
CA GLY A 213 -12.99 -10.53 -6.14
C GLY A 213 -12.87 -11.85 -6.94
N GLY A 214 -12.74 -11.76 -8.26
CA GLY A 214 -12.58 -12.89 -9.16
C GLY A 214 -11.12 -13.21 -9.49
N ASN A 215 -10.94 -13.82 -10.64
CA ASN A 215 -9.64 -14.27 -11.17
C ASN A 215 -9.28 -13.60 -12.52
N ASN A 216 -9.95 -12.50 -12.85
CA ASN A 216 -9.63 -11.75 -14.06
C ASN A 216 -8.26 -11.07 -13.88
N ILE A 217 -7.45 -11.06 -14.94
CA ILE A 217 -6.11 -10.45 -14.90
C ILE A 217 -6.17 -8.95 -14.53
N LEU A 218 -7.22 -8.22 -14.95
CA LEU A 218 -7.41 -6.81 -14.65
C LEU A 218 -7.75 -6.57 -13.16
N GLU A 219 -8.26 -7.58 -12.46
CA GLU A 219 -8.45 -7.54 -11.02
C GLU A 219 -7.17 -7.90 -10.26
N LEU A 220 -6.34 -8.77 -10.85
CA LEU A 220 -5.16 -9.33 -10.19
C LEU A 220 -3.90 -8.51 -10.39
N GLU A 221 -3.72 -7.83 -11.52
CA GLU A 221 -2.52 -7.03 -11.76
C GLU A 221 -2.67 -5.61 -11.21
N THR A 222 -1.76 -5.26 -10.29
CA THR A 222 -1.67 -3.95 -9.67
C THR A 222 -0.28 -3.36 -9.87
N PRO A 223 -0.11 -2.04 -9.92
CA PRO A 223 1.21 -1.45 -10.02
C PRO A 223 1.98 -1.60 -8.71
N PHE A 224 3.28 -1.75 -8.81
CA PHE A 224 4.23 -1.57 -7.71
C PHE A 224 5.25 -0.53 -8.16
N ILE A 225 5.41 0.54 -7.39
CA ILE A 225 6.33 1.64 -7.68
C ILE A 225 7.18 1.86 -6.44
N VAL A 226 8.49 1.96 -6.61
CA VAL A 226 9.42 2.29 -5.53
C VAL A 226 10.40 3.35 -6.02
N SER A 227 10.58 4.41 -5.22
CA SER A 227 11.44 5.55 -5.58
C SER A 227 12.03 6.20 -4.32
N GLY A 228 13.19 6.81 -4.44
CA GLY A 228 13.81 7.58 -3.36
C GLY A 228 15.21 7.12 -2.98
N LYS A 229 15.55 7.30 -1.69
CA LYS A 229 16.91 7.04 -1.19
C LYS A 229 17.35 5.61 -1.43
N ASN A 230 18.53 5.43 -1.99
CA ASN A 230 19.13 4.11 -2.29
C ASN A 230 18.32 3.22 -3.25
N VAL A 231 17.31 3.74 -3.91
CA VAL A 231 16.60 3.07 -4.99
C VAL A 231 17.29 3.38 -6.31
N LYS A 232 17.45 2.35 -7.16
CA LYS A 232 17.93 2.53 -8.54
C LYS A 232 16.86 3.23 -9.39
N LYS A 233 17.26 3.75 -10.54
CA LYS A 233 16.36 4.35 -11.54
C LYS A 233 16.37 3.45 -12.78
N LEU A 234 15.73 2.30 -12.68
CA LEU A 234 15.69 1.30 -13.77
C LEU A 234 14.44 1.45 -14.65
N GLY A 235 13.42 2.22 -14.18
CA GLY A 235 12.13 2.23 -14.84
C GLY A 235 11.36 0.92 -14.61
N GLU A 236 10.79 0.33 -15.66
CA GLU A 236 10.06 -0.95 -15.55
C GLU A 236 11.03 -2.10 -15.28
N ILE A 237 10.69 -2.95 -14.29
CA ILE A 237 11.45 -4.14 -13.91
C ILE A 237 10.66 -5.41 -14.24
N ASP A 238 11.38 -6.47 -14.57
CA ASP A 238 10.81 -7.77 -14.97
C ASP A 238 10.73 -8.79 -13.82
N ASP A 239 10.96 -8.35 -12.58
CA ASP A 239 10.85 -9.21 -11.40
C ASP A 239 9.43 -9.79 -11.30
N VAL A 240 9.33 -11.05 -10.84
CA VAL A 240 8.04 -11.62 -10.43
C VAL A 240 7.70 -11.06 -9.06
N VAL A 241 6.62 -10.30 -8.96
CA VAL A 241 6.21 -9.61 -7.73
C VAL A 241 4.83 -10.06 -7.31
N MET A 242 4.73 -10.57 -6.09
CA MET A 242 3.48 -10.92 -5.44
C MET A 242 3.09 -9.87 -4.40
N GLN A 243 1.82 -9.82 -4.06
CA GLN A 243 1.27 -8.89 -3.06
C GLN A 243 2.07 -8.86 -1.75
N TYR A 244 2.41 -10.04 -1.23
CA TYR A 244 3.12 -10.22 0.03
C TYR A 244 4.63 -9.89 -0.04
N ASP A 245 5.19 -9.65 -1.23
CA ASP A 245 6.58 -9.20 -1.38
C ASP A 245 6.75 -7.73 -0.95
N THR A 246 5.65 -6.99 -0.86
CA THR A 246 5.63 -5.60 -0.39
C THR A 246 6.18 -5.48 1.04
N ALA A 247 5.66 -6.26 2.00
CA ALA A 247 6.16 -6.25 3.38
C ALA A 247 7.62 -6.69 3.45
N ALA A 248 8.00 -7.70 2.68
CA ALA A 248 9.39 -8.19 2.63
C ALA A 248 10.35 -7.12 2.08
N THR A 249 9.92 -6.37 1.06
CA THR A 249 10.70 -5.26 0.48
C THR A 249 10.85 -4.11 1.49
N ILE A 250 9.79 -3.77 2.24
CA ILE A 250 9.88 -2.78 3.33
C ILE A 250 10.85 -3.28 4.42
N ALA A 251 10.76 -4.55 4.81
CA ALA A 251 11.66 -5.14 5.80
C ALA A 251 13.12 -5.07 5.37
N GLU A 252 13.42 -5.28 4.08
CA GLU A 252 14.78 -5.17 3.53
C GLU A 252 15.33 -3.75 3.63
N VAL A 253 14.52 -2.73 3.33
CA VAL A 253 14.92 -1.31 3.48
C VAL A 253 15.41 -1.01 4.89
N PHE A 254 14.76 -1.55 5.90
CA PHE A 254 15.11 -1.34 7.31
C PHE A 254 16.03 -2.43 7.88
N ARG A 255 16.48 -3.38 7.05
CA ARG A 255 17.31 -4.53 7.46
C ARG A 255 16.71 -5.32 8.61
N LEU A 256 15.37 -5.48 8.59
CA LEU A 256 14.66 -6.25 9.60
C LEU A 256 14.77 -7.75 9.32
N LYS A 257 14.93 -8.53 10.38
CA LYS A 257 14.81 -9.99 10.30
C LYS A 257 13.35 -10.36 10.06
N ARG A 258 13.07 -10.97 8.92
CA ARG A 258 11.73 -11.42 8.54
C ARG A 258 11.31 -12.65 9.37
N PRO A 259 10.05 -12.72 9.84
CA PRO A 259 9.52 -13.89 10.49
C PRO A 259 9.56 -15.12 9.58
N GLN A 260 9.76 -16.30 10.15
CA GLN A 260 9.73 -17.56 9.40
C GLN A 260 8.35 -17.82 8.75
N ALA A 261 7.30 -17.25 9.34
CA ALA A 261 5.94 -17.33 8.81
C ALA A 261 5.74 -16.55 7.50
N TRP A 262 6.60 -15.58 7.16
CA TRP A 262 6.50 -14.84 5.92
C TRP A 262 6.97 -15.66 4.71
N ARG A 263 6.33 -15.43 3.57
CA ARG A 263 6.69 -16.03 2.27
C ARG A 263 7.17 -14.99 1.27
N GLY A 264 6.94 -13.71 1.56
CA GLY A 264 7.40 -12.62 0.73
C GLY A 264 8.93 -12.60 0.57
N VAL A 265 9.34 -12.29 -0.66
CA VAL A 265 10.75 -12.11 -1.03
C VAL A 265 10.97 -10.63 -1.36
N PRO A 266 11.99 -9.97 -0.80
CA PRO A 266 12.32 -8.60 -1.18
C PRO A 266 12.63 -8.49 -2.67
N ILE A 267 12.22 -7.41 -3.29
CA ILE A 267 12.57 -7.09 -4.67
C ILE A 267 13.98 -6.47 -4.66
N TYR A 268 15.00 -7.33 -4.58
CA TYR A 268 16.39 -6.93 -4.42
C TYR A 268 16.95 -6.11 -5.58
N SER A 269 16.42 -6.32 -6.78
CA SER A 269 16.87 -5.64 -8.00
C SER A 269 16.75 -4.13 -7.93
N VAL A 270 15.82 -3.59 -7.13
CA VAL A 270 15.52 -2.15 -7.03
C VAL A 270 16.52 -1.37 -6.16
N PHE A 271 17.30 -2.03 -5.33
CA PHE A 271 18.24 -1.37 -4.40
C PHE A 271 19.63 -1.20 -4.98
N LYS A 272 20.31 -0.09 -4.56
CA LYS A 272 21.71 0.20 -4.89
C LYS A 272 22.65 -0.67 -4.09
#